data_e3dabf067f1c351b82ca3794bd74aa57
#
_entry.id   e3dabf067f1c351b82ca3794bd74aa57
#
_cell.length_a   1.000
_cell.length_b   1.000
_cell.length_c   1.000
_cell.angle_alpha   90.00
_cell.angle_beta   90.00
_cell.angle_gamma   90.00
#
_symmetry.space_group_name_H-M   'P 1'
#
loop_
_entity.id
_entity.type
_entity.pdbx_description
1 polymer ?
#
loop_
_entity_poly.entity_id
_entity_poly.type
_entity_poly.pdbx_seq_one_letter_code
_entity_poly.pdbx_strand_id
1 'polypeptide(L)'
;MRRSLLVAGLAGPLGGHFAPARATGTPARPAVDTAPPIVVANSCQFDVTVGGRTRRLFVALPAERSGTAPHPVLTVLDGNALFPLAAQLARNRHARPDGTRDAETVVIGIGYPVDGPYDMAARANDYTLAPLPDGRGVVADRFLDFIEHDVQPWLARQLPVDRERQTLFGHSYGGLLTLYALLTRPHLFRRYVAASPSIWWGDRALLPHADRFVAQTAPLAPPLRLLVTAGSLEEGAPNRDVERMRRQQARKQVSSARDFVARVGGRPGLDAAFRLIDGEDHGGVVLPSLALASRMADDRAPGAAA
;
A
#
# COMPACT_ATOMS: atom_id res chain seq x y z
N MET A 1 -50.00 62.21 28.41
CA MET A 1 -50.86 62.89 27.40
C MET A 1 -51.12 61.93 26.30
N ARG A 2 -52.38 61.59 26.09
CA ARG A 2 -52.89 60.74 25.04
C ARG A 2 -52.87 61.46 23.70
N ARG A 3 -52.56 60.80 22.62
CA ARG A 3 -53.19 61.07 21.31
C ARG A 3 -53.28 59.77 20.50
N SER A 4 -54.52 59.31 20.46
CA SER A 4 -54.99 58.30 19.52
C SER A 4 -55.16 58.95 18.17
N LEU A 5 -54.82 58.22 17.10
CA LEU A 5 -55.28 58.50 15.74
C LEU A 5 -55.81 57.19 15.14
N LEU A 6 -57.15 57.21 14.99
CA LEU A 6 -57.85 56.25 14.15
C LEU A 6 -57.62 56.61 12.68
N VAL A 7 -57.35 55.60 11.84
CA VAL A 7 -57.63 55.70 10.41
C VAL A 7 -58.38 54.43 9.98
N ALA A 8 -59.45 54.66 9.30
CA ALA A 8 -60.48 53.73 8.90
C ALA A 8 -60.04 52.83 7.74
N GLY A 9 -60.70 51.69 7.72
CA GLY A 9 -60.46 50.64 6.75
C GLY A 9 -60.92 50.92 5.30
N LEU A 10 -60.38 50.06 4.46
CA LEU A 10 -60.97 49.67 3.18
C LEU A 10 -60.70 48.19 2.95
N ALA A 11 -61.76 47.41 3.10
CA ALA A 11 -61.80 46.00 2.77
C ALA A 11 -62.05 45.85 1.27
N GLY A 12 -61.14 45.15 0.57
CA GLY A 12 -61.38 44.64 -0.76
C GLY A 12 -61.04 43.15 -0.83
N PRO A 13 -61.92 42.26 -1.26
CA PRO A 13 -61.63 40.85 -1.32
C PRO A 13 -60.90 40.53 -2.62
N LEU A 14 -59.61 40.24 -2.58
CA LEU A 14 -58.91 39.57 -3.66
C LEU A 14 -58.75 38.10 -3.25
N GLY A 15 -59.74 37.30 -3.65
CA GLY A 15 -59.66 35.84 -3.60
C GLY A 15 -58.73 35.31 -4.68
N GLY A 16 -57.45 35.30 -4.36
CA GLY A 16 -56.46 34.55 -5.14
C GLY A 16 -56.45 33.10 -4.67
N HIS A 17 -57.05 32.19 -5.47
CA HIS A 17 -56.92 30.77 -5.26
C HIS A 17 -55.46 30.37 -5.58
N PHE A 18 -54.63 30.28 -4.58
CA PHE A 18 -53.36 29.57 -4.68
C PHE A 18 -53.67 28.08 -4.78
N ALA A 19 -53.68 27.55 -6.01
CA ALA A 19 -53.60 26.12 -6.24
C ALA A 19 -52.30 25.61 -5.64
N PRO A 20 -52.30 24.56 -4.76
CA PRO A 20 -51.07 24.00 -4.29
C PRO A 20 -50.32 23.42 -5.50
N ALA A 21 -49.12 23.93 -5.74
CA ALA A 21 -48.22 23.31 -6.68
C ALA A 21 -48.00 21.86 -6.21
N ARG A 22 -48.58 20.92 -6.96
CA ARG A 22 -48.27 19.50 -6.78
C ARG A 22 -46.79 19.34 -6.98
N ALA A 23 -46.08 19.04 -5.91
CA ALA A 23 -44.71 18.57 -5.97
C ALA A 23 -44.71 17.30 -6.82
N THR A 24 -44.32 17.44 -8.07
CA THR A 24 -44.20 16.33 -9.01
C THR A 24 -43.01 15.52 -8.65
N GLY A 25 -43.26 14.28 -8.25
CA GLY A 25 -42.36 13.18 -8.39
C GLY A 25 -41.06 13.23 -7.55
N THR A 26 -40.93 12.36 -6.58
CA THR A 26 -39.61 11.96 -6.07
C THR A 26 -38.71 11.64 -7.27
N PRO A 27 -37.52 12.26 -7.40
CA PRO A 27 -36.66 11.97 -8.52
C PRO A 27 -36.36 10.46 -8.53
N ALA A 28 -36.60 9.82 -9.69
CA ALA A 28 -36.34 8.41 -9.85
C ALA A 28 -34.88 8.15 -9.52
N ARG A 29 -34.62 7.24 -8.57
CA ARG A 29 -33.25 6.81 -8.26
C ARG A 29 -32.68 6.14 -9.51
N PRO A 30 -31.45 6.47 -9.94
CA PRO A 30 -30.83 5.77 -11.07
C PRO A 30 -30.71 4.28 -10.73
N ALA A 31 -30.89 3.42 -11.75
CA ALA A 31 -30.60 2.01 -11.61
C ALA A 31 -29.10 1.81 -11.36
N VAL A 32 -28.74 0.83 -10.52
CA VAL A 32 -27.32 0.57 -10.19
C VAL A 32 -26.50 0.32 -11.45
N ASP A 33 -27.07 -0.41 -12.41
CA ASP A 33 -26.38 -0.78 -13.67
C ASP A 33 -26.09 0.44 -14.60
N THR A 34 -26.77 1.56 -14.40
CA THR A 34 -26.56 2.81 -15.16
C THR A 34 -25.84 3.89 -14.38
N ALA A 35 -25.54 3.62 -13.09
CA ALA A 35 -24.79 4.55 -12.25
C ALA A 35 -23.31 4.63 -12.71
N PRO A 36 -22.67 5.81 -12.65
CA PRO A 36 -21.25 5.91 -13.00
C PRO A 36 -20.40 5.11 -12.02
N PRO A 37 -19.30 4.49 -12.48
CA PRO A 37 -18.39 3.77 -11.59
C PRO A 37 -17.69 4.72 -10.62
N ILE A 38 -17.37 4.20 -9.42
CA ILE A 38 -16.51 4.92 -8.47
C ILE A 38 -15.07 4.81 -8.96
N VAL A 39 -14.40 5.93 -9.11
CA VAL A 39 -12.99 5.99 -9.51
C VAL A 39 -12.12 6.50 -8.35
N VAL A 40 -10.92 5.98 -8.24
CA VAL A 40 -9.91 6.55 -7.35
C VAL A 40 -9.42 7.86 -7.99
N ALA A 41 -9.69 9.00 -7.36
CA ALA A 41 -9.36 10.31 -7.93
C ALA A 41 -7.84 10.43 -8.20
N ASN A 42 -7.41 11.27 -9.15
CA ASN A 42 -6.01 11.50 -9.52
C ASN A 42 -5.18 10.22 -9.73
N SER A 43 -5.81 9.16 -10.20
CA SER A 43 -5.14 7.90 -10.48
C SER A 43 -5.32 7.46 -11.93
N CYS A 44 -4.38 6.67 -12.38
CA CYS A 44 -4.41 6.01 -13.68
C CYS A 44 -3.82 4.60 -13.58
N GLN A 45 -4.06 3.80 -14.61
CA GLN A 45 -3.40 2.51 -14.79
C GLN A 45 -2.98 2.34 -16.25
N PHE A 46 -1.91 1.59 -16.45
CA PHE A 46 -1.42 1.21 -17.77
C PHE A 46 -0.55 -0.04 -17.71
N ASP A 47 -0.48 -0.75 -18.83
CA ASP A 47 0.29 -1.97 -18.93
C ASP A 47 1.69 -1.67 -19.48
N VAL A 48 2.71 -2.34 -18.90
CA VAL A 48 4.11 -2.23 -19.29
C VAL A 48 4.66 -3.62 -19.56
N THR A 49 5.26 -3.80 -20.75
CA THR A 49 5.87 -5.08 -21.13
C THR A 49 7.40 -4.93 -21.17
N VAL A 50 8.07 -5.67 -20.30
CA VAL A 50 9.54 -5.73 -20.25
C VAL A 50 9.97 -7.20 -20.23
N GLY A 51 10.92 -7.55 -21.09
CA GLY A 51 11.43 -8.92 -21.18
C GLY A 51 10.36 -9.98 -21.48
N GLY A 52 9.34 -9.62 -22.29
CA GLY A 52 8.22 -10.49 -22.65
C GLY A 52 7.19 -10.70 -21.53
N ARG A 53 7.26 -9.96 -20.43
CA ARG A 53 6.32 -10.00 -19.32
C ARG A 53 5.56 -8.70 -19.20
N THR A 54 4.24 -8.79 -19.20
CA THR A 54 3.36 -7.62 -19.02
C THR A 54 2.93 -7.50 -17.58
N ARG A 55 3.12 -6.30 -17.02
CA ARG A 55 2.66 -5.92 -15.69
C ARG A 55 1.80 -4.68 -15.78
N ARG A 56 0.84 -4.54 -14.89
CA ARG A 56 -0.01 -3.35 -14.79
C ARG A 56 0.52 -2.45 -13.69
N LEU A 57 0.80 -1.21 -14.03
CA LEU A 57 1.10 -0.16 -13.07
C LEU A 57 -0.18 0.61 -12.76
N PHE A 58 -0.43 0.80 -11.48
CA PHE A 58 -1.44 1.68 -10.94
C PHE A 58 -0.73 2.85 -10.28
N VAL A 59 -1.17 4.07 -10.56
CA VAL A 59 -0.47 5.26 -10.09
C VAL A 59 -1.48 6.24 -9.51
N ALA A 60 -1.34 6.60 -8.23
CA ALA A 60 -2.03 7.72 -7.62
C ALA A 60 -1.05 8.88 -7.46
N LEU A 61 -1.37 9.97 -8.14
CA LEU A 61 -0.57 11.20 -8.15
C LEU A 61 -1.11 12.19 -7.12
N PRO A 62 -0.27 13.10 -6.62
CA PRO A 62 -0.72 14.19 -5.75
C PRO A 62 -1.79 15.05 -6.41
N ALA A 63 -2.69 15.62 -5.60
CA ALA A 63 -3.70 16.54 -6.08
C ALA A 63 -3.07 17.83 -6.65
N GLU A 64 -2.03 18.33 -5.97
CA GLU A 64 -1.24 19.48 -6.41
C GLU A 64 0.11 19.01 -6.95
N ARG A 65 0.36 19.28 -8.26
CA ARG A 65 1.59 18.88 -8.95
C ARG A 65 2.52 20.07 -9.25
N SER A 66 2.07 21.28 -8.93
CA SER A 66 2.79 22.53 -9.25
C SER A 66 3.95 22.85 -8.30
N GLY A 67 4.09 22.09 -7.20
CA GLY A 67 5.16 22.25 -6.24
C GLY A 67 6.48 21.63 -6.70
N THR A 68 7.60 22.19 -6.24
CA THR A 68 8.96 21.66 -6.43
C THR A 68 9.36 20.69 -5.32
N ALA A 69 8.56 20.56 -4.27
CA ALA A 69 8.84 19.68 -3.15
C ALA A 69 8.80 18.21 -3.57
N PRO A 70 9.84 17.41 -3.27
CA PRO A 70 9.87 16.02 -3.65
C PRO A 70 8.86 15.19 -2.84
N HIS A 71 8.18 14.27 -3.51
CA HIS A 71 7.11 13.45 -2.97
C HIS A 71 7.64 12.12 -2.39
N PRO A 72 7.17 11.72 -1.19
CA PRO A 72 7.34 10.34 -0.73
C PRO A 72 6.67 9.36 -1.69
N VAL A 73 7.19 8.14 -1.77
CA VAL A 73 6.60 7.10 -2.63
C VAL A 73 6.31 5.85 -1.81
N LEU A 74 5.09 5.34 -1.94
CA LEU A 74 4.68 4.04 -1.44
C LEU A 74 4.44 3.10 -2.62
N THR A 75 5.36 2.16 -2.82
CA THR A 75 5.19 1.08 -3.80
C THR A 75 4.52 -0.11 -3.14
N VAL A 76 3.39 -0.55 -3.68
CA VAL A 76 2.64 -1.73 -3.20
C VAL A 76 2.66 -2.83 -4.24
N LEU A 77 3.04 -4.01 -3.83
CA LEU A 77 2.92 -5.22 -4.63
C LEU A 77 1.46 -5.71 -4.64
N ASP A 78 1.11 -6.60 -5.58
CA ASP A 78 -0.28 -7.03 -5.77
C ASP A 78 -1.24 -5.84 -6.00
N GLY A 79 -0.85 -4.94 -6.90
CA GLY A 79 -1.51 -3.65 -7.13
C GLY A 79 -3.00 -3.76 -7.44
N ASN A 80 -3.46 -4.81 -8.13
CA ASN A 80 -4.88 -5.03 -8.40
C ASN A 80 -5.72 -5.06 -7.11
N ALA A 81 -5.21 -5.72 -6.06
CA ALA A 81 -5.91 -5.83 -4.78
C ALA A 81 -5.66 -4.62 -3.86
N LEU A 82 -4.44 -4.09 -3.83
CA LEU A 82 -3.97 -3.24 -2.74
C LEU A 82 -3.88 -1.76 -3.11
N PHE A 83 -3.75 -1.43 -4.39
CA PHE A 83 -3.58 -0.04 -4.83
C PHE A 83 -4.73 0.88 -4.41
N PRO A 84 -6.03 0.53 -4.59
CA PRO A 84 -7.12 1.44 -4.20
C PRO A 84 -7.09 1.78 -2.71
N LEU A 85 -6.76 0.79 -1.88
CA LEU A 85 -6.67 0.94 -0.42
C LEU A 85 -5.48 1.84 -0.04
N ALA A 86 -4.32 1.59 -0.63
CA ALA A 86 -3.10 2.38 -0.41
C ALA A 86 -3.28 3.83 -0.83
N ALA A 87 -3.85 4.07 -2.02
CA ALA A 87 -4.13 5.41 -2.53
C ALA A 87 -5.09 6.18 -1.62
N GLN A 88 -6.16 5.53 -1.12
CA GLN A 88 -7.10 6.17 -0.21
C GLN A 88 -6.48 6.45 1.16
N LEU A 89 -5.64 5.54 1.68
CA LEU A 89 -4.91 5.77 2.93
C LEU A 89 -3.96 6.98 2.81
N ALA A 90 -3.18 7.07 1.73
CA ALA A 90 -2.27 8.20 1.50
C ALA A 90 -3.02 9.53 1.46
N ARG A 91 -4.15 9.60 0.75
CA ARG A 91 -5.01 10.80 0.69
C ARG A 91 -5.61 11.18 2.02
N ASN A 92 -6.17 10.21 2.74
CA ASN A 92 -6.77 10.47 4.06
C ASN A 92 -5.74 11.01 5.04
N ARG A 93 -4.49 10.59 4.93
CA ARG A 93 -3.40 11.12 5.76
C ARG A 93 -3.05 12.54 5.38
N HIS A 94 -2.91 12.83 4.09
CA HIS A 94 -2.62 14.17 3.61
C HIS A 94 -3.75 15.16 3.92
N ALA A 95 -5.01 14.73 3.91
CA ALA A 95 -6.17 15.57 4.19
C ALA A 95 -6.40 15.88 5.67
N ARG A 96 -5.61 15.36 6.61
CA ARG A 96 -5.80 15.62 8.05
C ARG A 96 -5.55 17.08 8.40
N PRO A 97 -6.44 17.71 9.20
CA PRO A 97 -6.30 19.13 9.56
C PRO A 97 -5.11 19.44 10.48
N ASP A 98 -4.69 18.45 11.27
CA ASP A 98 -3.64 18.53 12.30
C ASP A 98 -2.22 18.20 11.79
N GLY A 99 -2.10 17.88 10.51
CA GLY A 99 -0.82 17.49 9.92
C GLY A 99 0.04 18.68 9.51
N THR A 100 1.31 18.68 9.88
CA THR A 100 2.36 19.37 9.14
C THR A 100 2.44 18.72 7.77
N ARG A 101 1.81 19.35 6.78
CA ARG A 101 1.63 18.77 5.45
C ARG A 101 2.88 18.95 4.62
N ASP A 102 3.66 17.92 4.60
CA ASP A 102 4.65 17.73 3.54
C ASP A 102 3.97 17.39 2.22
N ALA A 103 4.77 17.19 1.18
CA ALA A 103 4.26 16.72 -0.10
C ALA A 103 3.44 15.43 0.06
N GLU A 104 2.31 15.33 -0.64
CA GLU A 104 1.42 14.16 -0.65
C GLU A 104 2.18 12.92 -1.16
N THR A 105 1.97 11.77 -0.50
CA THR A 105 2.61 10.51 -0.90
C THR A 105 2.05 10.01 -2.23
N VAL A 106 2.93 9.77 -3.19
CA VAL A 106 2.63 9.06 -4.44
C VAL A 106 2.49 7.58 -4.14
N VAL A 107 1.46 6.94 -4.70
CA VAL A 107 1.29 5.49 -4.58
C VAL A 107 1.47 4.82 -5.93
N ILE A 108 2.36 3.84 -5.97
CA ILE A 108 2.57 2.96 -7.13
C ILE A 108 2.11 1.55 -6.76
N GLY A 109 1.08 1.05 -7.46
CA GLY A 109 0.72 -0.36 -7.39
C GLY A 109 1.35 -1.13 -8.55
N ILE A 110 2.01 -2.24 -8.27
CA ILE A 110 2.50 -3.13 -9.31
C ILE A 110 1.66 -4.40 -9.28
N GLY A 111 0.95 -4.67 -10.36
CA GLY A 111 0.05 -5.80 -10.51
C GLY A 111 0.10 -6.38 -11.91
N TYR A 112 -1.01 -6.95 -12.38
CA TYR A 112 -1.07 -7.73 -13.59
C TYR A 112 -2.31 -7.35 -14.43
N PRO A 113 -2.29 -7.56 -15.77
CA PRO A 113 -3.39 -7.22 -16.67
C PRO A 113 -4.53 -8.25 -16.58
N VAL A 114 -5.07 -8.42 -15.37
CA VAL A 114 -6.23 -9.28 -15.07
C VAL A 114 -7.31 -8.48 -14.36
N ASP A 115 -8.56 -8.94 -14.44
CA ASP A 115 -9.68 -8.28 -13.76
C ASP A 115 -9.77 -8.67 -12.27
N GLY A 116 -9.17 -9.80 -11.88
CA GLY A 116 -9.15 -10.29 -10.51
C GLY A 116 -8.14 -9.56 -9.62
N PRO A 117 -8.27 -9.72 -8.28
CA PRO A 117 -7.36 -9.11 -7.32
C PRO A 117 -5.94 -9.69 -7.36
N TYR A 118 -5.76 -10.90 -7.88
CA TYR A 118 -4.47 -11.58 -7.94
C TYR A 118 -4.35 -12.42 -9.21
N ASP A 119 -3.21 -12.35 -9.89
CA ASP A 119 -2.73 -13.37 -10.80
C ASP A 119 -1.76 -14.28 -10.03
N MET A 120 -2.26 -15.43 -9.59
CA MET A 120 -1.49 -16.33 -8.72
C MET A 120 -0.25 -16.92 -9.40
N ALA A 121 -0.31 -17.16 -10.71
CA ALA A 121 0.81 -17.70 -11.48
C ALA A 121 1.87 -16.62 -11.76
N ALA A 122 1.44 -15.45 -12.21
CA ALA A 122 2.35 -14.35 -12.50
C ALA A 122 3.09 -13.88 -11.24
N ARG A 123 2.34 -13.68 -10.11
CA ARG A 123 2.98 -13.25 -8.86
C ARG A 123 3.94 -14.30 -8.26
N ALA A 124 3.67 -15.59 -8.44
CA ALA A 124 4.61 -16.64 -8.04
C ALA A 124 5.91 -16.57 -8.87
N ASN A 125 5.78 -16.29 -10.16
CA ASN A 125 6.91 -16.12 -11.08
C ASN A 125 7.68 -14.79 -10.91
N ASP A 126 7.13 -13.83 -10.20
CA ASP A 126 7.77 -12.53 -9.96
C ASP A 126 8.29 -12.39 -8.53
N TYR A 127 7.63 -13.00 -7.53
CA TYR A 127 7.91 -12.72 -6.11
C TYR A 127 8.65 -13.83 -5.37
N THR A 128 8.82 -15.01 -5.97
CA THR A 128 9.49 -16.12 -5.28
C THR A 128 10.97 -16.22 -5.62
N LEU A 129 11.68 -17.07 -4.88
CA LEU A 129 13.10 -17.29 -5.09
C LEU A 129 13.36 -18.55 -5.96
N ALA A 130 12.40 -18.89 -6.85
CA ALA A 130 12.59 -19.97 -7.81
C ALA A 130 13.77 -19.68 -8.73
N PRO A 131 14.64 -20.68 -8.98
CA PRO A 131 15.78 -20.51 -9.90
C PRO A 131 15.32 -20.09 -11.31
N LEU A 132 16.09 -19.23 -11.94
CA LEU A 132 15.89 -18.93 -13.36
C LEU A 132 16.23 -20.14 -14.22
N PRO A 133 15.59 -20.33 -15.40
CA PRO A 133 15.87 -21.44 -16.30
C PRO A 133 17.32 -21.52 -16.76
N ASP A 134 18.02 -20.40 -16.81
CA ASP A 134 19.44 -20.29 -17.19
C ASP A 134 20.40 -20.49 -16.01
N GLY A 135 19.88 -20.76 -14.81
CA GLY A 135 20.64 -20.94 -13.57
C GLY A 135 21.30 -19.67 -13.03
N ARG A 136 21.01 -18.49 -13.60
CA ARG A 136 21.63 -17.22 -13.21
C ARG A 136 20.74 -16.41 -12.29
N GLY A 137 20.62 -16.80 -11.02
CA GLY A 137 19.79 -16.11 -10.03
C GLY A 137 18.38 -16.67 -9.93
N VAL A 138 17.46 -15.88 -9.42
CA VAL A 138 16.08 -16.26 -9.12
C VAL A 138 15.08 -15.34 -9.82
N VAL A 139 13.83 -15.77 -9.93
CA VAL A 139 12.78 -14.99 -10.64
C VAL A 139 12.57 -13.62 -10.01
N ALA A 140 12.74 -13.50 -8.70
CA ALA A 140 12.68 -12.21 -7.96
C ALA A 140 13.70 -11.18 -8.47
N ASP A 141 14.89 -11.59 -8.94
CA ASP A 141 15.89 -10.67 -9.47
C ASP A 141 15.38 -9.90 -10.68
N ARG A 142 14.71 -10.59 -11.62
CA ARG A 142 14.11 -9.94 -12.80
C ARG A 142 13.01 -8.95 -12.43
N PHE A 143 12.27 -9.24 -11.37
CA PHE A 143 11.23 -8.31 -10.91
C PHE A 143 11.85 -7.09 -10.22
N LEU A 144 12.91 -7.26 -9.46
CA LEU A 144 13.65 -6.15 -8.88
C LEU A 144 14.36 -5.32 -9.97
N ASP A 145 14.90 -5.95 -11.04
CA ASP A 145 15.43 -5.24 -12.22
C ASP A 145 14.35 -4.35 -12.85
N PHE A 146 13.13 -4.87 -13.01
CA PHE A 146 11.99 -4.08 -13.52
C PHE A 146 11.68 -2.87 -12.63
N ILE A 147 11.68 -3.03 -11.30
CA ILE A 147 11.48 -1.90 -10.39
C ILE A 147 12.61 -0.87 -10.56
N GLU A 148 13.86 -1.33 -10.58
CA GLU A 148 15.05 -0.48 -10.56
C GLU A 148 15.26 0.28 -11.86
N HIS A 149 15.06 -0.41 -12.99
CA HIS A 149 15.44 0.14 -14.29
C HIS A 149 14.27 0.69 -15.10
N ASP A 150 13.03 0.28 -14.78
CA ASP A 150 11.85 0.73 -15.52
C ASP A 150 10.93 1.61 -14.65
N VAL A 151 10.47 1.10 -13.48
CA VAL A 151 9.44 1.78 -12.67
C VAL A 151 9.98 3.04 -12.00
N GLN A 152 11.07 2.94 -11.23
CA GLN A 152 11.61 4.09 -10.50
C GLN A 152 12.12 5.21 -11.41
N PRO A 153 12.87 4.93 -12.51
CA PRO A 153 13.27 5.98 -13.43
C PRO A 153 12.11 6.60 -14.20
N TRP A 154 11.09 5.80 -14.55
CA TRP A 154 9.87 6.33 -15.16
C TRP A 154 9.18 7.33 -14.22
N LEU A 155 8.96 6.96 -12.96
CA LEU A 155 8.31 7.84 -11.98
C LEU A 155 9.10 9.14 -11.77
N ALA A 156 10.43 9.05 -11.65
CA ALA A 156 11.29 10.21 -11.46
C ALA A 156 11.25 11.21 -12.64
N ARG A 157 10.83 10.77 -13.84
CA ARG A 157 10.57 11.66 -14.98
C ARG A 157 9.19 12.32 -14.95
N GLN A 158 8.24 11.80 -14.16
CA GLN A 158 6.88 12.36 -14.08
C GLN A 158 6.77 13.48 -13.04
N LEU A 159 7.51 13.38 -11.94
CA LEU A 159 7.44 14.33 -10.82
C LEU A 159 8.69 14.21 -9.92
N PRO A 160 9.00 15.23 -9.11
CA PRO A 160 10.05 15.14 -8.11
C PRO A 160 9.73 14.06 -7.07
N VAL A 161 10.60 13.08 -6.90
CA VAL A 161 10.47 12.02 -5.90
C VAL A 161 11.51 12.17 -4.79
N ASP A 162 11.09 11.96 -3.56
CA ASP A 162 11.96 11.93 -2.40
C ASP A 162 12.63 10.55 -2.28
N ARG A 163 13.92 10.49 -2.59
CA ARG A 163 14.70 9.24 -2.54
C ARG A 163 14.89 8.70 -1.12
N GLU A 164 14.80 9.58 -0.11
CA GLU A 164 14.90 9.18 1.30
C GLU A 164 13.56 8.69 1.88
N ARG A 165 12.47 8.87 1.15
CA ARG A 165 11.12 8.41 1.54
C ARG A 165 10.52 7.47 0.50
N GLN A 166 11.30 6.44 0.10
CA GLN A 166 10.86 5.35 -0.76
C GLN A 166 10.48 4.14 0.10
N THR A 167 9.23 3.71 0.04
CA THR A 167 8.70 2.58 0.84
C THR A 167 8.21 1.46 -0.08
N LEU A 168 8.62 0.23 0.21
CA LEU A 168 8.08 -0.99 -0.41
C LEU A 168 7.18 -1.73 0.56
N PHE A 169 5.96 -2.05 0.12
CA PHE A 169 5.02 -2.89 0.84
C PHE A 169 4.70 -4.16 0.06
N GLY A 170 4.75 -5.32 0.72
CA GLY A 170 4.29 -6.59 0.16
C GLY A 170 3.70 -7.51 1.21
N HIS A 171 2.74 -8.34 0.79
CA HIS A 171 2.09 -9.34 1.62
C HIS A 171 2.37 -10.76 1.09
N SER A 172 2.55 -11.72 2.00
CA SER A 172 2.73 -13.15 1.66
C SER A 172 3.96 -13.35 0.74
N TYR A 173 3.81 -13.80 -0.51
CA TYR A 173 4.89 -13.83 -1.50
C TYR A 173 5.43 -12.43 -1.81
N GLY A 174 4.57 -11.39 -1.83
CA GLY A 174 5.03 -10.00 -1.91
C GLY A 174 5.87 -9.61 -0.70
N GLY A 175 5.53 -10.10 0.50
CA GLY A 175 6.33 -9.93 1.71
C GLY A 175 7.69 -10.63 1.61
N LEU A 176 7.73 -11.85 1.03
CA LEU A 176 8.98 -12.55 0.73
C LEU A 176 9.88 -11.73 -0.19
N LEU A 177 9.33 -11.20 -1.29
CA LEU A 177 10.05 -10.31 -2.20
C LEU A 177 10.54 -9.03 -1.51
N THR A 178 9.70 -8.44 -0.63
CA THR A 178 10.07 -7.24 0.14
C THR A 178 11.31 -7.50 1.01
N LEU A 179 11.34 -8.64 1.70
CA LEU A 179 12.52 -9.05 2.48
C LEU A 179 13.72 -9.36 1.56
N TYR A 180 13.50 -10.02 0.45
CA TYR A 180 14.56 -10.32 -0.52
C TYR A 180 15.19 -9.05 -1.10
N ALA A 181 14.36 -8.04 -1.43
CA ALA A 181 14.83 -6.73 -1.89
C ALA A 181 15.72 -6.04 -0.85
N LEU A 182 15.31 -6.03 0.43
CA LEU A 182 16.15 -5.50 1.51
C LEU A 182 17.52 -6.19 1.58
N LEU A 183 17.55 -7.52 1.45
CA LEU A 183 18.77 -8.31 1.63
C LEU A 183 19.74 -8.22 0.46
N THR A 184 19.25 -8.04 -0.77
CA THR A 184 20.03 -8.11 -1.99
C THR A 184 20.22 -6.77 -2.70
N ARG A 185 19.28 -5.84 -2.53
CA ARG A 185 19.28 -4.51 -3.15
C ARG A 185 18.81 -3.42 -2.17
N PRO A 186 19.52 -3.23 -1.05
CA PRO A 186 19.11 -2.32 0.01
C PRO A 186 19.04 -0.85 -0.43
N HIS A 187 19.61 -0.51 -1.59
CA HIS A 187 19.59 0.85 -2.15
C HIS A 187 18.27 1.24 -2.81
N LEU A 188 17.40 0.25 -3.16
CA LEU A 188 16.16 0.53 -3.90
C LEU A 188 15.13 1.30 -3.08
N PHE A 189 15.06 1.03 -1.79
CA PHE A 189 14.10 1.65 -0.88
C PHE A 189 14.77 2.04 0.43
N ARG A 190 14.13 2.93 1.17
CA ARG A 190 14.57 3.30 2.52
C ARG A 190 13.75 2.61 3.60
N ARG A 191 12.56 2.15 3.24
CA ARG A 191 11.60 1.54 4.14
C ARG A 191 11.00 0.30 3.50
N TYR A 192 10.95 -0.76 4.27
CA TYR A 192 10.45 -2.05 3.86
C TYR A 192 9.39 -2.51 4.84
N VAL A 193 8.20 -2.84 4.34
CA VAL A 193 7.11 -3.36 5.17
C VAL A 193 6.65 -4.68 4.59
N ALA A 194 6.94 -5.76 5.29
CA ALA A 194 6.62 -7.13 4.89
C ALA A 194 5.51 -7.68 5.78
N ALA A 195 4.30 -7.79 5.24
CA ALA A 195 3.15 -8.35 5.93
C ALA A 195 3.10 -9.86 5.72
N SER A 196 3.13 -10.63 6.79
CA SER A 196 3.08 -12.10 6.79
C SER A 196 3.93 -12.73 5.68
N PRO A 197 5.24 -12.39 5.63
CA PRO A 197 6.12 -12.82 4.55
C PRO A 197 6.24 -14.35 4.51
N SER A 198 6.17 -14.94 3.32
CA SER A 198 6.27 -16.39 3.11
C SER A 198 7.71 -16.90 3.27
N ILE A 199 8.33 -16.71 4.44
CA ILE A 199 9.72 -17.11 4.74
C ILE A 199 9.92 -18.63 4.62
N TRP A 200 8.85 -19.41 4.81
CA TRP A 200 8.83 -20.87 4.68
C TRP A 200 9.05 -21.36 3.23
N TRP A 201 8.89 -20.48 2.26
CA TRP A 201 8.96 -20.82 0.84
C TRP A 201 10.33 -21.40 0.45
N GLY A 202 10.33 -22.44 -0.42
CA GLY A 202 11.55 -23.05 -0.96
C GLY A 202 12.49 -23.57 0.14
N ASP A 203 11.93 -24.21 1.16
CA ASP A 203 12.67 -24.66 2.35
C ASP A 203 13.50 -23.51 2.98
N ARG A 204 12.85 -22.35 3.13
CA ARG A 204 13.44 -21.14 3.70
C ARG A 204 14.60 -20.58 2.88
N ALA A 205 14.49 -20.63 1.56
CA ALA A 205 15.49 -20.13 0.61
C ALA A 205 15.93 -18.68 0.86
N LEU A 206 15.16 -17.90 1.62
CA LEU A 206 15.51 -16.53 2.01
C LEU A 206 16.67 -16.48 3.03
N LEU A 207 16.79 -17.45 3.95
CA LEU A 207 17.70 -17.34 5.10
C LEU A 207 19.18 -17.25 4.72
N PRO A 208 19.71 -17.97 3.73
CA PRO A 208 21.10 -17.78 3.29
C PRO A 208 21.41 -16.35 2.82
N HIS A 209 20.42 -15.63 2.26
CA HIS A 209 20.58 -14.21 1.91
C HIS A 209 20.63 -13.33 3.17
N ALA A 210 19.82 -13.64 4.18
CA ALA A 210 19.87 -12.93 5.47
C ALA A 210 21.24 -13.10 6.14
N ASP A 211 21.83 -14.31 6.12
CA ASP A 211 23.15 -14.56 6.69
C ASP A 211 24.24 -13.77 5.97
N ARG A 212 24.22 -13.73 4.64
CA ARG A 212 25.15 -12.89 3.85
C ARG A 212 24.98 -11.40 4.12
N PHE A 213 23.74 -10.94 4.30
CA PHE A 213 23.43 -9.55 4.61
C PHE A 213 23.99 -9.14 5.97
N VAL A 214 23.80 -9.97 6.99
CA VAL A 214 24.30 -9.71 8.36
C VAL A 214 25.81 -9.81 8.46
N ALA A 215 26.44 -10.66 7.66
CA ALA A 215 27.90 -10.81 7.64
C ALA A 215 28.63 -9.54 7.11
N GLN A 216 27.92 -8.63 6.44
CA GLN A 216 28.49 -7.36 6.04
C GLN A 216 28.56 -6.43 7.25
N THR A 217 29.74 -5.91 7.59
CA THR A 217 29.97 -5.10 8.78
C THR A 217 29.86 -3.59 8.55
N ALA A 218 30.04 -3.13 7.30
CA ALA A 218 29.92 -1.71 6.97
C ALA A 218 28.48 -1.22 7.22
N PRO A 219 28.27 -0.11 7.94
CA PRO A 219 26.93 0.41 8.18
C PRO A 219 26.16 0.68 6.88
N LEU A 220 24.85 0.44 6.92
CA LEU A 220 23.95 0.90 5.85
C LEU A 220 23.88 2.44 5.91
N ALA A 221 24.21 3.08 4.81
CA ALA A 221 24.20 4.54 4.68
C ALA A 221 23.53 4.93 3.36
N PRO A 222 22.43 5.67 3.41
CA PRO A 222 21.68 6.08 4.63
C PRO A 222 21.01 4.89 5.35
N PRO A 223 20.60 5.07 6.62
CA PRO A 223 19.93 4.03 7.40
C PRO A 223 18.63 3.55 6.76
N LEU A 224 18.30 2.27 6.97
CA LEU A 224 17.09 1.63 6.47
C LEU A 224 16.15 1.27 7.61
N ARG A 225 14.86 1.18 7.30
CA ARG A 225 13.84 0.74 8.25
C ARG A 225 13.11 -0.49 7.72
N LEU A 226 12.95 -1.50 8.57
CA LEU A 226 12.20 -2.72 8.29
C LEU A 226 11.09 -2.89 9.32
N LEU A 227 9.87 -3.06 8.84
CA LEU A 227 8.75 -3.53 9.66
C LEU A 227 8.25 -4.87 9.10
N VAL A 228 8.28 -5.90 9.92
CA VAL A 228 7.65 -7.18 9.61
C VAL A 228 6.42 -7.35 10.49
N THR A 229 5.29 -7.72 9.90
CA THR A 229 4.05 -7.98 10.63
C THR A 229 3.60 -9.42 10.42
N ALA A 230 2.84 -9.96 11.35
CA ALA A 230 2.11 -11.22 11.20
C ALA A 230 0.82 -11.17 12.02
N GLY A 231 -0.21 -11.89 11.59
CA GLY A 231 -1.46 -12.01 12.33
C GLY A 231 -1.36 -13.06 13.45
N SER A 232 -1.92 -12.80 14.62
CA SER A 232 -1.82 -13.71 15.77
C SER A 232 -2.51 -15.07 15.51
N LEU A 233 -3.46 -15.12 14.58
CA LEU A 233 -4.18 -16.36 14.22
C LEU A 233 -3.48 -17.18 13.11
N GLU A 234 -2.32 -16.74 12.63
CA GLU A 234 -1.59 -17.46 11.57
C GLU A 234 -0.79 -18.66 12.08
N GLU A 235 -0.53 -18.74 13.38
CA GLU A 235 0.21 -19.83 14.00
C GLU A 235 -0.49 -20.26 15.30
N GLY A 236 -0.82 -21.55 15.41
CA GLY A 236 -1.41 -22.12 16.63
C GLY A 236 -2.92 -21.89 16.81
N ALA A 237 -3.59 -21.14 15.93
CA ALA A 237 -5.02 -20.96 16.04
C ALA A 237 -5.78 -22.27 15.73
N PRO A 238 -6.80 -22.63 16.52
CA PRO A 238 -7.64 -23.79 16.24
C PRO A 238 -8.34 -23.64 14.89
N ASN A 239 -8.31 -24.69 14.07
CA ASN A 239 -9.03 -24.72 12.82
C ASN A 239 -9.74 -26.09 12.69
N ARG A 240 -11.00 -26.06 12.22
CA ARG A 240 -11.77 -27.31 11.97
C ARG A 240 -11.23 -28.09 10.78
N ASP A 241 -10.59 -27.42 9.83
CA ASP A 241 -9.87 -28.05 8.73
C ASP A 241 -8.47 -28.49 9.19
N VAL A 242 -8.32 -29.78 9.45
CA VAL A 242 -7.07 -30.39 9.94
C VAL A 242 -5.91 -30.21 8.98
N GLU A 243 -6.14 -30.25 7.68
CA GLU A 243 -5.12 -30.04 6.64
C GLU A 243 -4.64 -28.59 6.62
N ARG A 244 -5.57 -27.64 6.75
CA ARG A 244 -5.23 -26.22 6.86
C ARG A 244 -4.42 -25.95 8.13
N MET A 245 -4.82 -26.55 9.25
CA MET A 245 -4.10 -26.41 10.52
C MET A 245 -2.67 -26.97 10.41
N ARG A 246 -2.48 -28.17 9.83
CA ARG A 246 -1.15 -28.74 9.60
C ARG A 246 -0.27 -27.85 8.73
N ARG A 247 -0.82 -27.29 7.66
CA ARG A 247 -0.10 -26.34 6.78
C ARG A 247 0.30 -25.07 7.55
N GLN A 248 -0.59 -24.51 8.37
CA GLN A 248 -0.28 -23.35 9.22
C GLN A 248 0.86 -23.65 10.21
N GLN A 249 0.79 -24.81 10.89
CA GLN A 249 1.83 -25.24 11.82
C GLN A 249 3.18 -25.46 11.13
N ALA A 250 3.19 -26.06 9.93
CA ALA A 250 4.43 -26.28 9.18
C ALA A 250 5.08 -24.96 8.70
N ARG A 251 4.28 -23.97 8.35
CA ARG A 251 4.75 -22.65 7.87
C ARG A 251 5.41 -21.83 8.97
N LYS A 252 4.98 -21.99 10.23
CA LYS A 252 5.49 -21.22 11.38
C LYS A 252 5.54 -19.72 11.08
N GLN A 253 4.42 -19.17 10.60
CA GLN A 253 4.36 -17.85 10.00
C GLN A 253 4.80 -16.74 10.98
N VAL A 254 4.29 -16.79 12.20
CA VAL A 254 4.57 -15.80 13.25
C VAL A 254 5.99 -15.92 13.78
N SER A 255 6.38 -17.14 14.17
CA SER A 255 7.73 -17.40 14.71
C SER A 255 8.79 -17.13 13.65
N SER A 256 8.60 -17.57 12.39
CA SER A 256 9.56 -17.29 11.32
C SER A 256 9.74 -15.78 11.05
N ALA A 257 8.66 -15.00 11.13
CA ALA A 257 8.74 -13.55 10.97
C ALA A 257 9.51 -12.88 12.13
N ARG A 258 9.24 -13.30 13.37
CA ARG A 258 9.94 -12.81 14.56
C ARG A 258 11.44 -13.17 14.53
N ASP A 259 11.75 -14.43 14.24
CA ASP A 259 13.12 -14.94 14.18
C ASP A 259 13.93 -14.25 13.06
N PHE A 260 13.28 -13.96 11.93
CA PHE A 260 13.89 -13.19 10.85
C PHE A 260 14.31 -11.79 11.31
N VAL A 261 13.42 -11.06 11.98
CA VAL A 261 13.74 -9.72 12.51
C VAL A 261 14.88 -9.80 13.54
N ALA A 262 14.85 -10.77 14.46
CA ALA A 262 15.93 -10.98 15.40
C ALA A 262 17.27 -11.27 14.70
N ARG A 263 17.25 -12.06 13.61
CA ARG A 263 18.46 -12.39 12.82
C ARG A 263 19.08 -11.16 12.15
N VAL A 264 18.27 -10.28 11.54
CA VAL A 264 18.79 -9.14 10.79
C VAL A 264 18.92 -7.86 11.60
N GLY A 265 18.29 -7.78 12.77
CA GLY A 265 18.21 -6.56 13.60
C GLY A 265 19.56 -6.07 14.14
N GLY A 266 20.58 -6.94 14.19
CA GLY A 266 21.94 -6.54 14.56
C GLY A 266 22.74 -5.86 13.44
N ARG A 267 22.19 -5.74 12.21
CA ARG A 267 22.88 -5.12 11.07
C ARG A 267 23.03 -3.62 11.28
N PRO A 268 24.26 -3.04 11.31
CA PRO A 268 24.46 -1.61 11.53
C PRO A 268 23.74 -0.78 10.46
N GLY A 269 22.98 0.22 10.89
CA GLY A 269 22.19 1.09 10.03
C GLY A 269 20.82 0.52 9.62
N LEU A 270 20.39 -0.62 10.18
CA LEU A 270 19.04 -1.16 10.02
C LEU A 270 18.23 -0.98 11.32
N ASP A 271 17.13 -0.24 11.24
CA ASP A 271 16.08 -0.21 12.27
C ASP A 271 15.02 -1.26 11.91
N ALA A 272 15.06 -2.43 12.58
CA ALA A 272 14.19 -3.55 12.29
C ALA A 272 13.23 -3.82 13.45
N ALA A 273 11.93 -3.91 13.13
CA ALA A 273 10.87 -4.18 14.09
C ALA A 273 9.95 -5.32 13.62
N PHE A 274 9.51 -6.15 14.57
CA PHE A 274 8.41 -7.10 14.39
C PHE A 274 7.17 -6.61 15.12
N ARG A 275 6.00 -6.74 14.47
CA ARG A 275 4.73 -6.42 15.08
C ARG A 275 3.71 -7.53 14.86
N LEU A 276 3.24 -8.13 15.94
CA LEU A 276 2.10 -9.04 15.93
C LEU A 276 0.82 -8.21 15.85
N ILE A 277 -0.07 -8.57 14.92
CA ILE A 277 -1.39 -7.95 14.77
C ILE A 277 -2.41 -8.90 15.39
N ASP A 278 -2.94 -8.50 16.53
CA ASP A 278 -3.83 -9.34 17.30
C ASP A 278 -5.19 -9.53 16.61
N GLY A 279 -5.74 -10.75 16.71
CA GLY A 279 -7.03 -11.13 16.14
C GLY A 279 -7.01 -11.31 14.60
N GLU A 280 -5.89 -11.13 13.94
CA GLU A 280 -5.82 -11.22 12.47
C GLU A 280 -5.26 -12.56 11.99
N ASP A 281 -5.85 -13.07 10.91
CA ASP A 281 -5.34 -14.19 10.12
C ASP A 281 -4.46 -13.70 8.96
N HIS A 282 -4.07 -14.62 8.07
CA HIS A 282 -3.20 -14.32 6.92
C HIS A 282 -3.78 -13.29 5.95
N GLY A 283 -5.09 -13.22 5.80
CA GLY A 283 -5.77 -12.22 4.96
C GLY A 283 -6.05 -10.92 5.70
N GLY A 284 -6.49 -11.03 6.96
CA GLY A 284 -6.87 -9.90 7.79
C GLY A 284 -5.70 -8.98 8.13
N VAL A 285 -4.49 -9.52 8.27
CA VAL A 285 -3.27 -8.74 8.56
C VAL A 285 -2.92 -7.68 7.51
N VAL A 286 -3.46 -7.78 6.30
CA VAL A 286 -3.11 -6.91 5.17
C VAL A 286 -3.46 -5.45 5.46
N LEU A 287 -4.69 -5.17 5.87
CA LEU A 287 -5.18 -3.80 6.06
C LEU A 287 -4.42 -3.05 7.17
N PRO A 288 -4.28 -3.57 8.40
CA PRO A 288 -3.52 -2.89 9.44
C PRO A 288 -2.04 -2.72 9.05
N SER A 289 -1.44 -3.67 8.34
CA SER A 289 -0.07 -3.58 7.88
C SER A 289 0.11 -2.51 6.79
N LEU A 290 -0.83 -2.41 5.85
CA LEU A 290 -0.83 -1.36 4.82
C LEU A 290 -1.00 0.03 5.44
N ALA A 291 -1.84 0.16 6.48
CA ALA A 291 -1.98 1.40 7.22
C ALA A 291 -0.68 1.81 7.96
N LEU A 292 0.09 0.83 8.45
CA LEU A 292 1.42 1.05 9.02
C LEU A 292 2.42 1.48 7.93
N ALA A 293 2.40 0.84 6.76
CA ALA A 293 3.25 1.20 5.63
C ALA A 293 2.97 2.63 5.13
N SER A 294 1.70 3.02 5.02
CA SER A 294 1.31 4.38 4.66
C SER A 294 1.81 5.42 5.68
N ARG A 295 1.73 5.12 6.99
CA ARG A 295 2.33 6.00 8.02
C ARG A 295 3.85 6.11 7.84
N MET A 296 4.50 4.97 7.68
CA MET A 296 5.95 4.90 7.55
C MET A 296 6.46 5.62 6.28
N ALA A 297 5.66 5.65 5.21
CA ALA A 297 5.99 6.36 3.97
C ALA A 297 6.04 7.88 4.17
N ASP A 298 5.15 8.43 5.01
CA ASP A 298 5.09 9.86 5.30
C ASP A 298 6.12 10.33 6.34
N ASP A 299 6.61 9.41 7.21
CA ASP A 299 7.52 9.79 8.28
C ASP A 299 8.79 10.45 7.73
N ARG A 300 9.19 11.58 8.28
CA ARG A 300 10.53 12.15 8.07
C ARG A 300 11.57 11.32 8.82
N ALA A 301 12.76 11.23 8.29
CA ALA A 301 13.86 10.65 9.05
C ALA A 301 14.10 11.49 10.33
N PRO A 302 14.37 10.86 11.49
CA PRO A 302 14.77 11.61 12.67
C PRO A 302 15.98 12.50 12.34
N GLY A 303 15.85 13.81 12.50
CA GLY A 303 16.93 14.78 12.25
C GLY A 303 16.87 15.51 10.91
N ALA A 304 15.91 15.26 10.02
CA ALA A 304 15.66 16.14 8.89
C ALA A 304 14.99 17.44 9.41
N ALA A 305 15.73 18.54 9.39
CA ALA A 305 15.20 19.88 9.71
C ALA A 305 14.02 20.21 8.77
N ALA A 306 13.03 20.92 9.33
CA ALA A 306 11.88 21.44 8.59
C ALA A 306 12.29 22.54 7.61
#